data_3dafadaef11a55c3f8680fe12d47208d
#
_entry.id   3dafadaef11a55c3f8680fe12d47208d
#
_cell.length_a   1.000
_cell.length_b   1.000
_cell.length_c   1.000
_cell.angle_alpha   90.00
_cell.angle_beta   90.00
_cell.angle_gamma   90.00
#
_symmetry.space_group_name_H-M   'P 1'
#
loop_
_entity.id
_entity.type
_entity.pdbx_description
1 polymer ?
#
loop_
_entity_poly.entity_id
_entity_poly.type
_entity_poly.pdbx_seq_one_letter_code
_entity_poly.pdbx_strand_id
1 'polypeptide(L)'
;MLQSNIIEKCRQNNRVAQLQLYRQYCDGMFIVAMRFMKDSMEAEDIVQEAFIKAFSKLDQFKAEVTFGAWLKRIVINKCIDCLKSKKQHLLELEEVHLKVVDSNYENEWLVDDTISLEEVKDAIQRLPDKYQYVVMLYLMEGYDHQEISEILNITEVASRTQLSRGKLKLKALLTPIKNGTRS
;
A
#
# COMPACT_ATOMS: atom_id res chain seq x y z
N MET A 1 -26.90 3.58 10.82
CA MET A 1 -28.18 3.66 10.06
C MET A 1 -28.07 4.45 8.74
N LEU A 2 -27.49 5.65 8.67
CA LEU A 2 -27.40 6.42 7.41
C LEU A 2 -26.56 5.75 6.32
N GLN A 3 -25.44 5.15 6.67
CA GLN A 3 -24.51 4.51 5.71
C GLN A 3 -25.10 3.23 5.07
N SER A 4 -25.86 2.44 5.84
CA SER A 4 -26.52 1.24 5.31
C SER A 4 -27.58 1.60 4.26
N ASN A 5 -28.29 2.71 4.42
CA ASN A 5 -29.31 3.15 3.47
C ASN A 5 -28.68 3.63 2.15
N ILE A 6 -27.53 4.32 2.21
CA ILE A 6 -26.86 4.82 1.00
C ILE A 6 -26.26 3.67 0.18
N ILE A 7 -25.69 2.65 0.85
CA ILE A 7 -25.17 1.45 0.19
C ILE A 7 -26.28 0.68 -0.50
N GLU A 8 -27.43 0.53 0.15
CA GLU A 8 -28.56 -0.16 -0.46
C GLU A 8 -29.09 0.56 -1.70
N LYS A 9 -29.17 1.89 -1.68
CA LYS A 9 -29.50 2.67 -2.89
C LYS A 9 -28.43 2.52 -3.98
N CYS A 10 -27.16 2.40 -3.63
CA CYS A 10 -26.09 2.13 -4.60
C CYS A 10 -26.23 0.76 -5.25
N ARG A 11 -26.66 -0.29 -4.52
CA ARG A 11 -26.99 -1.62 -5.07
C ARG A 11 -28.10 -1.55 -6.11
N GLN A 12 -29.05 -0.66 -5.92
CA GLN A 12 -30.14 -0.39 -6.86
C GLN A 12 -29.72 0.53 -8.02
N ASN A 13 -28.41 0.74 -8.23
CA ASN A 13 -27.84 1.60 -9.26
C ASN A 13 -28.30 3.07 -9.21
N ASN A 14 -28.62 3.58 -8.00
CA ASN A 14 -29.00 4.97 -7.83
C ASN A 14 -27.74 5.86 -7.98
N ARG A 15 -27.68 6.61 -9.10
CA ARG A 15 -26.53 7.46 -9.45
C ARG A 15 -26.25 8.56 -8.42
N VAL A 16 -27.30 9.11 -7.79
CA VAL A 16 -27.14 10.16 -6.78
C VAL A 16 -26.48 9.59 -5.53
N ALA A 17 -26.88 8.39 -5.10
CA ALA A 17 -26.27 7.70 -3.98
C ALA A 17 -24.81 7.29 -4.29
N GLN A 18 -24.54 6.82 -5.51
CA GLN A 18 -23.18 6.50 -5.95
C GLN A 18 -22.28 7.75 -5.94
N LEU A 19 -22.76 8.88 -6.46
CA LEU A 19 -22.02 10.16 -6.44
C LEU A 19 -21.79 10.65 -5.01
N GLN A 20 -22.73 10.49 -4.12
CA GLN A 20 -22.59 10.87 -2.72
C GLN A 20 -21.51 10.00 -2.03
N LEU A 21 -21.52 8.70 -2.27
CA LEU A 21 -20.53 7.76 -1.73
C LEU A 21 -19.14 8.04 -2.32
N TYR A 22 -19.05 8.32 -3.63
CA TYR A 22 -17.81 8.74 -4.28
C TYR A 22 -17.21 9.98 -3.61
N ARG A 23 -17.99 11.06 -3.48
CA ARG A 23 -17.53 12.31 -2.85
C ARG A 23 -17.07 12.14 -1.40
N GLN A 24 -17.68 11.21 -0.69
CA GLN A 24 -17.33 10.94 0.71
C GLN A 24 -15.96 10.28 0.85
N TYR A 25 -15.53 9.47 -0.13
CA TYR A 25 -14.34 8.63 0.00
C TYR A 25 -13.23 8.93 -0.99
N CYS A 26 -13.49 9.65 -2.09
CA CYS A 26 -12.50 9.84 -3.17
C CYS A 26 -11.19 10.44 -2.68
N ASP A 27 -11.22 11.49 -1.87
CA ASP A 27 -10.00 12.16 -1.38
C ASP A 27 -9.16 11.23 -0.49
N GLY A 28 -9.82 10.49 0.42
CA GLY A 28 -9.14 9.51 1.26
C GLY A 28 -8.51 8.37 0.44
N MET A 29 -9.21 7.89 -0.57
CA MET A 29 -8.71 6.84 -1.47
C MET A 29 -7.58 7.35 -2.37
N PHE A 30 -7.65 8.60 -2.81
CA PHE A 30 -6.57 9.24 -3.56
C PHE A 30 -5.27 9.33 -2.71
N ILE A 31 -5.37 9.74 -1.45
CA ILE A 31 -4.23 9.76 -0.53
C ILE A 31 -3.63 8.36 -0.37
N VAL A 32 -4.46 7.32 -0.27
CA VAL A 32 -3.99 5.93 -0.22
C VAL A 32 -3.27 5.56 -1.53
N ALA A 33 -3.87 5.83 -2.68
CA ALA A 33 -3.27 5.52 -3.98
C ALA A 33 -1.93 6.24 -4.20
N MET A 34 -1.82 7.52 -3.80
CA MET A 34 -0.58 8.31 -3.89
C MET A 34 0.59 7.75 -3.07
N ARG A 35 0.34 6.90 -2.06
CA ARG A 35 1.43 6.22 -1.34
C ARG A 35 2.10 5.14 -2.18
N PHE A 36 1.36 4.56 -3.12
CA PHE A 36 1.83 3.51 -4.02
C PHE A 36 2.25 4.05 -5.39
N MET A 37 1.49 5.02 -5.92
CA MET A 37 1.75 5.64 -7.20
C MET A 37 2.62 6.89 -7.02
N LYS A 38 3.58 7.10 -7.94
CA LYS A 38 4.43 8.30 -7.94
C LYS A 38 3.80 9.44 -8.74
N ASP A 39 2.82 9.10 -9.56
CA ASP A 39 2.12 10.01 -10.46
C ASP A 39 0.67 10.21 -10.02
N SER A 40 0.24 11.47 -9.95
CA SER A 40 -1.11 11.83 -9.49
C SER A 40 -2.20 11.41 -10.47
N MET A 41 -1.93 11.44 -11.78
CA MET A 41 -2.89 11.02 -12.79
C MET A 41 -3.14 9.52 -12.69
N GLU A 42 -2.07 8.73 -12.50
CA GLU A 42 -2.20 7.29 -12.26
C GLU A 42 -2.97 6.99 -10.98
N ALA A 43 -2.74 7.75 -9.92
CA ALA A 43 -3.48 7.60 -8.67
C ALA A 43 -4.97 7.90 -8.85
N GLU A 44 -5.32 8.95 -9.60
CA GLU A 44 -6.71 9.30 -9.94
C GLU A 44 -7.37 8.19 -10.75
N ASP A 45 -6.71 7.68 -11.79
CA ASP A 45 -7.23 6.59 -12.63
C ASP A 45 -7.50 5.34 -11.81
N ILE A 46 -6.56 4.95 -10.92
CA ILE A 46 -6.73 3.83 -10.02
C ILE A 46 -7.93 4.01 -9.09
N VAL A 47 -8.11 5.21 -8.53
CA VAL A 47 -9.25 5.50 -7.65
C VAL A 47 -10.57 5.39 -8.43
N GLN A 48 -10.66 5.97 -9.64
CA GLN A 48 -11.85 5.86 -10.47
C GLN A 48 -12.17 4.40 -10.81
N GLU A 49 -11.19 3.64 -11.27
CA GLU A 49 -11.36 2.20 -11.55
C GLU A 49 -11.74 1.39 -10.31
N ALA A 50 -11.19 1.74 -9.13
CA ALA A 50 -11.53 1.09 -7.88
C ALA A 50 -12.99 1.33 -7.50
N PHE A 51 -13.52 2.54 -7.69
CA PHE A 51 -14.93 2.84 -7.47
C PHE A 51 -15.84 2.11 -8.47
N ILE A 52 -15.48 2.05 -9.75
CA ILE A 52 -16.21 1.27 -10.75
C ILE A 52 -16.28 -0.21 -10.31
N LYS A 53 -15.14 -0.78 -9.91
CA LYS A 53 -15.06 -2.16 -9.41
C LYS A 53 -15.85 -2.34 -8.10
N ALA A 54 -15.80 -1.37 -7.20
CA ALA A 54 -16.55 -1.40 -5.94
C ALA A 54 -18.07 -1.42 -6.21
N PHE A 55 -18.57 -0.52 -7.05
CA PHE A 55 -20.00 -0.48 -7.39
C PHE A 55 -20.47 -1.74 -8.10
N SER A 56 -19.66 -2.31 -8.99
CA SER A 56 -19.99 -3.58 -9.67
C SER A 56 -19.98 -4.81 -8.74
N LYS A 57 -19.28 -4.72 -7.60
CA LYS A 57 -19.15 -5.79 -6.60
C LYS A 57 -19.86 -5.50 -5.28
N LEU A 58 -20.73 -4.50 -5.25
CA LEU A 58 -21.36 -4.04 -4.03
C LEU A 58 -22.23 -5.12 -3.36
N ASP A 59 -22.74 -6.08 -4.13
CA ASP A 59 -23.47 -7.25 -3.60
C ASP A 59 -22.57 -8.18 -2.77
N GLN A 60 -21.25 -8.15 -3.00
CA GLN A 60 -20.27 -8.93 -2.23
C GLN A 60 -19.88 -8.24 -0.90
N PHE A 61 -20.24 -6.98 -0.72
CA PHE A 61 -19.99 -6.25 0.52
C PHE A 61 -20.95 -6.72 1.62
N LYS A 62 -20.43 -7.49 2.59
CA LYS A 62 -21.21 -8.09 3.69
C LYS A 62 -21.32 -7.21 4.93
N ALA A 63 -20.72 -6.01 4.95
CA ALA A 63 -20.68 -5.11 6.09
C ALA A 63 -19.99 -5.69 7.37
N GLU A 64 -19.16 -6.70 7.21
CA GLU A 64 -18.29 -7.24 8.29
C GLU A 64 -17.21 -6.21 8.69
N VAL A 65 -16.85 -5.35 7.76
CA VAL A 65 -15.97 -4.18 7.94
C VAL A 65 -16.68 -2.91 7.45
N THR A 66 -16.12 -1.74 7.72
CA THR A 66 -16.66 -0.49 7.16
C THR A 66 -16.51 -0.46 5.63
N PHE A 67 -17.42 0.25 4.93
CA PHE A 67 -17.32 0.42 3.48
C PHE A 67 -15.98 1.04 3.07
N GLY A 68 -15.48 2.02 3.85
CA GLY A 68 -14.18 2.64 3.59
C GLY A 68 -13.01 1.65 3.67
N ALA A 69 -13.01 0.73 4.63
CA ALA A 69 -11.99 -0.31 4.74
C ALA A 69 -12.05 -1.31 3.57
N TRP A 70 -13.25 -1.73 3.19
CA TRP A 70 -13.46 -2.60 2.04
C TRP A 70 -13.04 -1.94 0.72
N LEU A 71 -13.41 -0.67 0.51
CA LEU A 71 -13.00 0.12 -0.66
C LEU A 71 -11.49 0.32 -0.68
N LYS A 72 -10.87 0.66 0.47
CA LYS A 72 -9.41 0.83 0.60
C LYS A 72 -8.67 -0.43 0.13
N ARG A 73 -9.15 -1.63 0.49
CA ARG A 73 -8.56 -2.88 0.01
C ARG A 73 -8.64 -3.03 -1.51
N ILE A 74 -9.75 -2.60 -2.13
CA ILE A 74 -9.89 -2.60 -3.60
C ILE A 74 -8.88 -1.65 -4.25
N VAL A 75 -8.71 -0.44 -3.70
CA VAL A 75 -7.72 0.55 -4.19
C VAL A 75 -6.31 -0.01 -4.10
N ILE A 76 -5.91 -0.53 -2.95
CA ILE A 76 -4.57 -1.09 -2.73
C ILE A 76 -4.29 -2.25 -3.68
N ASN A 77 -5.23 -3.18 -3.84
CA ASN A 77 -5.08 -4.29 -4.79
C ASN A 77 -4.86 -3.76 -6.22
N LYS A 78 -5.60 -2.74 -6.64
CA LYS A 78 -5.41 -2.12 -7.94
C LYS A 78 -4.04 -1.46 -8.09
N CYS A 79 -3.55 -0.78 -7.06
CA CYS A 79 -2.20 -0.21 -7.04
C CYS A 79 -1.14 -1.30 -7.22
N ILE A 80 -1.22 -2.38 -6.45
CA ILE A 80 -0.28 -3.50 -6.52
C ILE A 80 -0.32 -4.18 -7.89
N ASP A 81 -1.51 -4.41 -8.46
CA ASP A 81 -1.68 -4.99 -9.80
C ASP A 81 -1.03 -4.10 -10.87
N CYS A 82 -1.23 -2.78 -10.80
CA CYS A 82 -0.61 -1.81 -11.71
C CYS A 82 0.92 -1.84 -11.61
N LEU A 83 1.47 -1.84 -10.39
CA LEU A 83 2.91 -1.88 -10.16
C LEU A 83 3.53 -3.20 -10.64
N LYS A 84 2.88 -4.34 -10.41
CA LYS A 84 3.31 -5.65 -10.92
C LYS A 84 3.32 -5.69 -12.45
N SER A 85 2.28 -5.16 -13.09
CA SER A 85 2.19 -5.09 -14.55
C SER A 85 3.30 -4.23 -15.15
N LYS A 86 3.57 -3.05 -14.59
CA LYS A 86 4.69 -2.18 -15.02
C LYS A 86 6.03 -2.88 -14.90
N LYS A 87 6.26 -3.57 -13.79
CA LYS A 87 7.50 -4.30 -13.55
C LYS A 87 7.68 -5.45 -14.54
N GLN A 88 6.64 -6.22 -14.83
CA GLN A 88 6.69 -7.29 -15.80
C GLN A 88 7.04 -6.75 -17.18
N HIS A 89 6.47 -5.64 -17.59
CA HIS A 89 6.77 -4.97 -18.85
C HIS A 89 8.23 -4.47 -18.93
N LEU A 90 8.79 -3.99 -17.80
CA LEU A 90 10.19 -3.57 -17.72
C LEU A 90 11.17 -4.76 -17.72
N LEU A 91 10.80 -5.89 -17.09
CA LEU A 91 11.63 -7.10 -17.05
C LEU A 91 11.69 -7.82 -18.41
N GLU A 92 10.67 -7.69 -19.23
CA GLU A 92 10.70 -8.15 -20.64
C GLU A 92 11.73 -7.36 -21.47
N LEU A 93 12.20 -6.19 -20.99
CA LEU A 93 13.21 -5.35 -21.63
C LEU A 93 14.61 -5.48 -21.03
N GLU A 94 14.77 -6.07 -19.83
CA GLU A 94 16.05 -6.19 -19.14
C GLU A 94 16.16 -7.52 -18.35
N GLU A 95 16.95 -8.47 -18.85
CA GLU A 95 17.42 -9.63 -18.08
C GLU A 95 18.54 -9.20 -17.10
N VAL A 96 18.24 -9.01 -15.83
CA VAL A 96 19.27 -8.83 -14.79
C VAL A 96 18.99 -9.69 -13.55
N HIS A 97 19.92 -10.60 -13.29
CA HIS A 97 19.96 -11.47 -12.11
C HIS A 97 20.52 -10.72 -10.89
N LEU A 98 19.75 -10.63 -9.82
CA LEU A 98 20.24 -10.15 -8.51
C LEU A 98 20.20 -11.26 -7.47
N LYS A 99 21.41 -11.65 -7.00
CA LYS A 99 21.61 -12.59 -5.89
C LYS A 99 21.25 -11.97 -4.54
N VAL A 100 20.53 -12.74 -3.72
CA VAL A 100 20.10 -12.36 -2.37
C VAL A 100 21.10 -12.90 -1.35
N VAL A 101 21.59 -12.04 -0.46
CA VAL A 101 22.38 -12.42 0.73
C VAL A 101 21.46 -12.39 1.94
N ASP A 102 21.47 -13.49 2.68
CA ASP A 102 20.65 -13.71 3.88
C ASP A 102 21.42 -13.26 5.13
N SER A 103 20.80 -12.47 5.99
CA SER A 103 21.26 -12.22 7.36
C SER A 103 20.09 -12.00 8.30
N ASN A 104 20.01 -12.84 9.31
CA ASN A 104 19.06 -12.73 10.42
C ASN A 104 19.57 -11.71 11.44
N TYR A 105 18.77 -10.69 11.74
CA TYR A 105 18.93 -9.87 12.94
C TYR A 105 17.57 -9.42 13.46
N GLU A 106 17.25 -9.85 14.67
CA GLU A 106 16.23 -9.20 15.51
C GLU A 106 16.89 -7.99 16.17
N ASN A 107 16.40 -6.80 15.89
CA ASN A 107 16.81 -5.58 16.59
C ASN A 107 15.61 -4.70 16.85
N GLU A 108 15.50 -4.23 18.09
CA GLU A 108 14.50 -3.25 18.52
C GLU A 108 14.53 -2.01 17.65
N TRP A 109 13.34 -1.58 17.25
CA TRP A 109 13.13 -0.39 16.46
C TRP A 109 13.16 0.84 17.38
N LEU A 110 14.31 1.47 17.51
CA LEU A 110 14.44 2.80 18.08
C LEU A 110 14.68 3.79 16.92
N VAL A 111 13.69 4.61 16.63
CA VAL A 111 13.80 5.74 15.70
C VAL A 111 14.18 6.97 16.52
N ASP A 112 15.14 7.75 16.06
CA ASP A 112 15.51 9.02 16.66
C ASP A 112 14.35 10.02 16.51
N ASP A 113 13.92 10.67 17.58
CA ASP A 113 12.82 11.63 17.62
C ASP A 113 13.04 12.85 16.71
N THR A 114 14.24 13.00 16.12
CA THR A 114 14.58 14.06 15.17
C THR A 114 14.15 13.78 13.73
N ILE A 115 13.76 12.52 13.41
CA ILE A 115 13.40 12.11 12.05
C ILE A 115 11.95 12.51 11.74
N SER A 116 11.76 13.31 10.70
CA SER A 116 10.44 13.75 10.25
C SER A 116 9.67 12.63 9.56
N LEU A 117 8.34 12.72 9.57
CA LEU A 117 7.46 11.78 8.87
C LEU A 117 7.73 11.75 7.34
N GLU A 118 8.10 12.89 6.76
CA GLU A 118 8.42 12.98 5.33
C GLU A 118 9.72 12.22 5.01
N GLU A 119 10.74 12.31 5.85
CA GLU A 119 11.98 11.53 5.69
C GLU A 119 11.73 10.03 5.77
N VAL A 120 10.82 9.60 6.65
CA VAL A 120 10.42 8.18 6.74
C VAL A 120 9.71 7.74 5.46
N LYS A 121 8.78 8.54 4.94
CA LYS A 121 8.07 8.23 3.68
C LYS A 121 9.04 8.14 2.50
N ASP A 122 9.97 9.09 2.38
CA ASP A 122 10.98 9.10 1.33
C ASP A 122 11.92 7.89 1.42
N ALA A 123 12.32 7.53 2.64
CA ALA A 123 13.14 6.34 2.86
C ALA A 123 12.40 5.04 2.50
N ILE A 124 11.10 4.94 2.80
CA ILE A 124 10.27 3.81 2.37
C ILE A 124 10.22 3.71 0.85
N GLN A 125 10.11 4.84 0.13
CA GLN A 125 10.09 4.88 -1.33
C GLN A 125 11.40 4.41 -1.98
N ARG A 126 12.52 4.43 -1.24
CA ARG A 126 13.83 3.95 -1.69
C ARG A 126 14.07 2.47 -1.41
N LEU A 127 13.18 1.81 -0.68
CA LEU A 127 13.29 0.38 -0.43
C LEU A 127 13.07 -0.40 -1.73
N PRO A 128 13.76 -1.55 -1.90
CA PRO A 128 13.37 -2.50 -2.96
C PRO A 128 11.91 -2.91 -2.83
N ASP A 129 11.19 -3.03 -3.95
CA ASP A 129 9.74 -3.23 -4.03
C ASP A 129 9.20 -4.30 -3.07
N LYS A 130 9.89 -5.47 -3.02
CA LYS A 130 9.48 -6.58 -2.15
C LYS A 130 9.44 -6.24 -0.66
N TYR A 131 10.27 -5.29 -0.22
CA TYR A 131 10.26 -4.80 1.18
C TYR A 131 9.35 -3.59 1.31
N GLN A 132 9.37 -2.70 0.33
CA GLN A 132 8.59 -1.48 0.30
C GLN A 132 7.10 -1.76 0.52
N TYR A 133 6.51 -2.67 -0.28
CA TYR A 133 5.08 -2.95 -0.18
C TYR A 133 4.69 -3.55 1.17
N VAL A 134 5.48 -4.49 1.70
CA VAL A 134 5.19 -5.07 3.03
C VAL A 134 5.31 -4.02 4.13
N VAL A 135 6.35 -3.18 4.09
CA VAL A 135 6.56 -2.10 5.06
C VAL A 135 5.41 -1.08 5.00
N MET A 136 5.00 -0.67 3.80
CA MET A 136 3.87 0.26 3.61
C MET A 136 2.56 -0.34 4.14
N LEU A 137 2.22 -1.56 3.76
CA LEU A 137 0.99 -2.21 4.18
C LEU A 137 0.94 -2.39 5.70
N TYR A 138 2.05 -2.78 6.32
CA TYR A 138 2.11 -3.01 7.76
C TYR A 138 2.16 -1.71 8.56
N LEU A 139 3.11 -0.79 8.25
CA LEU A 139 3.35 0.40 9.08
C LEU A 139 2.41 1.57 8.76
N MET A 140 2.00 1.75 7.51
CA MET A 140 1.20 2.90 7.09
C MET A 140 -0.28 2.56 6.96
N GLU A 141 -0.62 1.36 6.50
CA GLU A 141 -2.01 0.95 6.27
C GLU A 141 -2.61 0.11 7.40
N GLY A 142 -1.76 -0.44 8.29
CA GLY A 142 -2.18 -1.17 9.48
C GLY A 142 -2.68 -2.59 9.21
N TYR A 143 -2.28 -3.21 8.07
CA TYR A 143 -2.62 -4.60 7.77
C TYR A 143 -1.75 -5.57 8.55
N ASP A 144 -2.33 -6.69 8.96
CA ASP A 144 -1.58 -7.79 9.57
C ASP A 144 -0.90 -8.68 8.50
N HIS A 145 -0.10 -9.67 8.94
CA HIS A 145 0.63 -10.53 8.03
C HIS A 145 -0.25 -11.46 7.21
N GLN A 146 -1.42 -11.84 7.73
CA GLN A 146 -2.39 -12.65 7.00
C GLN A 146 -2.97 -11.81 5.85
N GLU A 147 -3.44 -10.62 6.12
CA GLU A 147 -4.00 -9.70 5.12
C GLU A 147 -2.95 -9.33 4.06
N ILE A 148 -1.71 -9.05 4.49
CA ILE A 148 -0.58 -8.75 3.58
C ILE A 148 -0.28 -9.95 2.68
N SER A 149 -0.32 -11.16 3.22
CA SER A 149 -0.09 -12.38 2.45
C SER A 149 -1.09 -12.54 1.31
N GLU A 150 -2.37 -12.23 1.57
CA GLU A 150 -3.45 -12.25 0.58
C GLU A 150 -3.29 -11.12 -0.47
N ILE A 151 -2.98 -9.88 -0.04
CA ILE A 151 -2.82 -8.73 -0.94
C ILE A 151 -1.64 -8.92 -1.89
N LEU A 152 -0.50 -9.40 -1.38
CA LEU A 152 0.74 -9.55 -2.17
C LEU A 152 0.86 -10.92 -2.84
N ASN A 153 0.00 -11.87 -2.51
CA ASN A 153 0.06 -13.27 -2.94
C ASN A 153 1.41 -13.92 -2.55
N ILE A 154 1.76 -13.82 -1.28
CA ILE A 154 2.95 -14.42 -0.65
C ILE A 154 2.52 -15.22 0.58
N THR A 155 3.43 -15.98 1.18
CA THR A 155 3.13 -16.64 2.47
C THR A 155 3.25 -15.65 3.64
N GLU A 156 2.56 -15.91 4.76
CA GLU A 156 2.72 -15.10 5.98
C GLU A 156 4.17 -15.10 6.48
N VAL A 157 4.88 -16.23 6.37
CA VAL A 157 6.29 -16.34 6.73
C VAL A 157 7.14 -15.41 5.86
N ALA A 158 6.87 -15.35 4.55
CA ALA A 158 7.53 -14.42 3.65
C ALA A 158 7.22 -12.96 4.02
N SER A 159 5.96 -12.65 4.38
CA SER A 159 5.55 -11.32 4.85
C SER A 159 6.34 -10.90 6.10
N ARG A 160 6.43 -11.77 7.13
CA ARG A 160 7.21 -11.50 8.34
C ARG A 160 8.70 -11.27 8.04
N THR A 161 9.27 -12.13 7.22
CA THR A 161 10.69 -12.03 6.82
C THR A 161 10.95 -10.75 6.03
N GLN A 162 10.08 -10.41 5.07
CA GLN A 162 10.22 -9.19 4.27
C GLN A 162 10.05 -7.94 5.13
N LEU A 163 9.12 -7.93 6.11
CA LEU A 163 8.97 -6.82 7.05
C LEU A 163 10.24 -6.62 7.89
N SER A 164 10.77 -7.69 8.49
CA SER A 164 11.99 -7.62 9.30
C SER A 164 13.16 -7.04 8.49
N ARG A 165 13.42 -7.58 7.31
CA ARG A 165 14.48 -7.09 6.41
C ARG A 165 14.21 -5.67 5.91
N GLY A 166 12.95 -5.34 5.64
CA GLY A 166 12.52 -4.00 5.24
C GLY A 166 12.81 -2.97 6.32
N LYS A 167 12.48 -3.28 7.57
CA LYS A 167 12.77 -2.43 8.74
C LYS A 167 14.28 -2.19 8.91
N LEU A 168 15.12 -3.22 8.75
CA LEU A 168 16.58 -3.07 8.82
C LEU A 168 17.11 -2.12 7.74
N LYS A 169 16.65 -2.30 6.51
CA LYS A 169 17.05 -1.42 5.40
C LYS A 169 16.54 0.01 5.59
N LEU A 170 15.31 0.17 6.07
CA LEU A 170 14.73 1.47 6.38
C LEU A 170 15.55 2.19 7.45
N LYS A 171 15.91 1.49 8.54
CA LYS A 171 16.79 2.04 9.58
C LYS A 171 18.13 2.50 9.00
N ALA A 172 18.76 1.71 8.13
CA ALA A 172 20.01 2.07 7.49
C ALA A 172 19.89 3.33 6.60
N LEU A 173 18.73 3.53 5.94
CA LEU A 173 18.48 4.73 5.14
C LEU A 173 18.21 5.97 5.98
N LEU A 174 17.63 5.80 7.17
CA LEU A 174 17.29 6.90 8.10
C LEU A 174 18.45 7.27 9.05
N THR A 175 19.43 6.38 9.23
CA THR A 175 20.60 6.69 10.06
C THR A 175 21.54 7.61 9.27
N PRO A 176 21.81 8.85 9.71
CA PRO A 176 22.76 9.73 9.03
C PRO A 176 24.12 9.03 8.98
N ILE A 177 24.73 9.00 7.81
CA ILE A 177 26.12 8.58 7.63
C ILE A 177 26.94 9.55 8.49
N LYS A 178 27.45 9.08 9.64
CA LYS A 178 28.46 9.81 10.38
C LYS A 178 29.68 9.87 9.47
N ASN A 179 29.79 10.91 8.67
CA ASN A 179 31.00 11.22 7.95
C ASN A 179 32.11 11.43 9.02
N GLY A 180 32.91 10.38 9.17
CA GLY A 180 34.12 10.49 9.99
C GLY A 180 35.00 11.56 9.39
N THR A 181 35.04 12.72 10.03
CA THR A 181 36.14 13.66 9.93
C THR A 181 37.38 12.92 10.45
N ARG A 182 38.15 12.35 9.52
CA ARG A 182 39.54 12.04 9.81
C ARG A 182 40.28 13.37 9.79
N SER A 183 40.64 13.81 10.99
CA SER A 183 41.75 14.76 11.18
C SER A 183 43.06 14.10 10.81
#